data_8e09e732901aa469bc2ceba0b3c234ca
#
_entry.id   8e09e732901aa469bc2ceba0b3c234ca
#
_cell.length_a   1.000
_cell.length_b   1.000
_cell.length_c   1.000
_cell.angle_alpha   90.00
_cell.angle_beta   90.00
_cell.angle_gamma   90.00
#
_symmetry.space_group_name_H-M   'P 1'
#
loop_
_entity.id
_entity.type
_entity.pdbx_description
1 polymer ?
#
loop_
_entity_poly.entity_id
_entity_poly.type
_entity_poly.pdbx_seq_one_letter_code
_entity_poly.pdbx_strand_id
1 'polypeptide(L)'
;MSPYLLKKLNLIHKNLPSSEELPDSDETPVDNQLQDLLPHLLLSVLATIWAERMDWYFGVDMGIYYEPDQPAIVPDAFLALGVERIINDGLRLSYVLWEEEQLPILTLEVVSRKYRNEYSDKKDFYADLGILYYVIYNPYRRRLPSFEVYKLVGNHYEKLQGKSKQEPIWLPEIGLAIGVEHGNYQGIEREWVYWYNASGDR
;
A
#
# COMPACT_ATOMS: atom_id res chain seq x y z
N MET A 1 6.11 -0.96 14.99
CA MET A 1 4.68 -0.96 15.36
C MET A 1 4.36 0.32 16.12
N SER A 2 3.26 1.01 15.76
CA SER A 2 2.83 2.25 16.45
C SER A 2 2.61 1.98 17.94
N PRO A 3 3.01 2.90 18.85
CA PRO A 3 2.70 2.80 20.29
C PRO A 3 1.20 2.68 20.58
N TYR A 4 0.37 3.20 19.70
CA TYR A 4 -1.09 3.09 19.75
C TYR A 4 -1.57 1.65 19.49
N LEU A 5 -1.03 0.99 18.48
CA LEU A 5 -1.33 -0.41 18.16
C LEU A 5 -0.82 -1.36 19.26
N LEU A 6 0.40 -1.16 19.75
CA LEU A 6 0.94 -1.95 20.87
C LEU A 6 0.06 -1.83 22.11
N LYS A 7 -0.49 -0.65 22.41
CA LYS A 7 -1.36 -0.43 23.56
C LYS A 7 -2.73 -1.09 23.38
N LYS A 8 -3.29 -1.12 22.15
CA LYS A 8 -4.56 -1.80 21.83
C LYS A 8 -4.39 -3.31 21.77
N LEU A 9 -3.38 -3.83 21.11
CA LEU A 9 -3.10 -5.27 21.02
C LEU A 9 -2.85 -5.89 22.42
N ASN A 10 -2.20 -5.17 23.35
CA ASN A 10 -1.98 -5.64 24.71
C ASN A 10 -3.24 -5.62 25.62
N LEU A 11 -4.31 -4.93 25.23
CA LEU A 11 -5.53 -4.82 26.03
C LEU A 11 -6.59 -5.88 25.71
N ILE A 12 -6.45 -6.65 24.62
CA ILE A 12 -7.53 -7.50 24.09
C ILE A 12 -7.06 -8.93 23.81
N HIS A 13 -6.34 -9.58 24.70
CA HIS A 13 -5.87 -10.96 24.50
C HIS A 13 -6.94 -12.06 24.71
N LYS A 14 -8.23 -11.76 24.59
CA LYS A 14 -9.29 -12.80 24.70
C LYS A 14 -10.30 -12.64 23.56
N ASN A 15 -10.28 -13.61 22.65
CA ASN A 15 -11.25 -13.81 21.56
C ASN A 15 -11.25 -12.72 20.47
N LEU A 16 -10.08 -12.45 19.86
CA LEU A 16 -10.06 -11.70 18.61
C LEU A 16 -10.53 -12.61 17.47
N PRO A 17 -11.36 -12.12 16.53
CA PRO A 17 -11.74 -12.90 15.38
C PRO A 17 -10.54 -13.16 14.47
N SER A 18 -10.50 -14.36 13.89
CA SER A 18 -9.48 -14.71 12.89
C SER A 18 -9.84 -14.15 11.51
N SER A 19 -8.90 -14.16 10.59
CA SER A 19 -9.12 -13.79 9.19
C SER A 19 -10.21 -14.65 8.51
N GLU A 20 -10.44 -15.88 8.98
CA GLU A 20 -11.51 -16.77 8.49
C GLU A 20 -12.90 -16.38 9.01
N GLU A 21 -12.97 -15.64 10.11
CA GLU A 21 -14.22 -15.20 10.74
C GLU A 21 -14.63 -13.79 10.31
N LEU A 22 -13.70 -13.04 9.72
CA LEU A 22 -13.91 -11.67 9.23
C LEU A 22 -14.39 -11.67 7.77
N PRO A 23 -15.18 -10.67 7.34
CA PRO A 23 -15.50 -10.49 5.92
C PRO A 23 -14.24 -10.34 5.07
N ASP A 24 -14.16 -11.06 3.98
CA ASP A 24 -13.07 -10.98 2.99
C ASP A 24 -13.39 -10.04 1.81
N SER A 25 -14.55 -9.39 1.83
CA SER A 25 -15.02 -8.43 0.84
C SER A 25 -15.75 -7.27 1.49
N ASP A 26 -15.53 -6.06 0.97
CA ASP A 26 -16.32 -4.87 1.30
C ASP A 26 -17.53 -4.68 0.35
N GLU A 27 -17.76 -5.64 -0.56
CA GLU A 27 -18.81 -5.61 -1.59
C GLU A 27 -18.71 -4.41 -2.56
N THR A 28 -17.57 -3.71 -2.55
CA THR A 28 -17.34 -2.54 -3.40
C THR A 28 -16.44 -2.92 -4.57
N PRO A 29 -16.92 -2.93 -5.81
CA PRO A 29 -16.07 -3.22 -6.95
C PRO A 29 -15.05 -2.08 -7.19
N VAL A 30 -13.90 -2.42 -7.80
CA VAL A 30 -12.93 -1.42 -8.27
C VAL A 30 -13.60 -0.42 -9.23
N ASP A 31 -13.28 0.86 -9.09
CA ASP A 31 -13.93 1.92 -9.87
C ASP A 31 -13.57 1.88 -11.36
N ASN A 32 -12.37 1.39 -11.69
CA ASN A 32 -11.90 1.34 -13.07
C ASN A 32 -10.68 0.43 -13.26
N GLN A 33 -10.44 0.04 -14.51
CA GLN A 33 -9.35 -0.85 -14.91
C GLN A 33 -7.95 -0.40 -14.44
N LEU A 34 -7.70 0.88 -14.26
CA LEU A 34 -6.39 1.36 -13.82
C LEU A 34 -6.11 1.03 -12.35
N GLN A 35 -7.14 1.07 -11.50
CA GLN A 35 -7.04 0.67 -10.09
C GLN A 35 -6.74 -0.82 -9.93
N ASP A 36 -7.11 -1.64 -10.92
CA ASP A 36 -6.73 -3.05 -10.99
C ASP A 36 -5.31 -3.23 -11.57
N LEU A 37 -5.06 -2.69 -12.76
CA LEU A 37 -3.82 -2.97 -13.50
C LEU A 37 -2.56 -2.41 -12.83
N LEU A 38 -2.63 -1.22 -12.22
CA LEU A 38 -1.44 -0.57 -11.67
C LEU A 38 -0.90 -1.29 -10.43
N PRO A 39 -1.73 -1.68 -9.43
CA PRO A 39 -1.28 -2.52 -8.33
C PRO A 39 -0.72 -3.87 -8.79
N HIS A 40 -1.35 -4.54 -9.76
CA HIS A 40 -0.86 -5.81 -10.29
C HIS A 40 0.48 -5.68 -11.03
N LEU A 41 0.71 -4.57 -11.75
CA LEU A 41 2.02 -4.26 -12.33
C LEU A 41 3.09 -4.14 -11.23
N LEU A 42 2.81 -3.38 -10.17
CA LEU A 42 3.73 -3.21 -9.04
C LEU A 42 4.02 -4.52 -8.33
N LEU A 43 3.00 -5.36 -8.09
CA LEU A 43 3.15 -6.69 -7.52
C LEU A 43 4.04 -7.58 -8.39
N SER A 44 3.82 -7.60 -9.72
CA SER A 44 4.56 -8.44 -10.65
C SER A 44 6.04 -8.06 -10.72
N VAL A 45 6.33 -6.76 -10.77
CA VAL A 45 7.71 -6.24 -10.76
C VAL A 45 8.38 -6.57 -9.43
N LEU A 46 7.70 -6.34 -8.30
CA LEU A 46 8.23 -6.64 -6.98
C LEU A 46 8.52 -8.13 -6.78
N ALA A 47 7.63 -9.00 -7.25
CA ALA A 47 7.83 -10.45 -7.22
C ALA A 47 9.04 -10.90 -8.05
N THR A 48 9.41 -10.16 -9.10
CA THR A 48 10.61 -10.41 -9.89
C THR A 48 11.87 -9.91 -9.17
N ILE A 49 11.84 -8.69 -8.65
CA ILE A 49 12.98 -8.10 -7.91
C ILE A 49 13.30 -8.91 -6.65
N TRP A 50 12.27 -9.38 -5.94
CA TRP A 50 12.37 -10.11 -4.68
C TRP A 50 12.04 -11.61 -4.81
N ALA A 51 12.39 -12.22 -5.93
CA ALA A 51 12.06 -13.63 -6.21
C ALA A 51 12.49 -14.60 -5.10
N GLU A 52 13.67 -14.37 -4.50
CA GLU A 52 14.24 -15.21 -3.43
C GLU A 52 13.83 -14.76 -2.01
N ARG A 53 13.11 -13.64 -1.90
CA ARG A 53 12.72 -13.07 -0.62
C ARG A 53 11.35 -13.58 -0.19
N MET A 54 11.24 -14.06 1.06
CA MET A 54 10.01 -14.67 1.59
C MET A 54 9.46 -13.96 2.83
N ASP A 55 9.89 -12.71 3.09
CA ASP A 55 9.50 -11.91 4.25
C ASP A 55 8.73 -10.65 3.87
N TRP A 56 7.88 -10.73 2.85
CA TRP A 56 7.09 -9.61 2.38
C TRP A 56 5.73 -10.04 1.83
N TYR A 57 4.76 -9.13 1.89
CA TYR A 57 3.44 -9.31 1.28
C TYR A 57 3.00 -8.01 0.59
N PHE A 58 2.46 -8.15 -0.61
CA PHE A 58 1.85 -7.04 -1.35
C PHE A 58 0.38 -7.39 -1.59
N GLY A 59 -0.52 -6.69 -0.89
CA GLY A 59 -1.96 -6.80 -1.05
C GLY A 59 -2.47 -5.88 -2.15
N VAL A 60 -3.41 -6.36 -2.94
CA VAL A 60 -4.14 -5.60 -3.96
C VAL A 60 -5.61 -5.69 -3.64
N ASP A 61 -6.26 -4.54 -3.49
CA ASP A 61 -7.71 -4.43 -3.19
C ASP A 61 -8.14 -5.37 -2.04
N MET A 62 -7.31 -5.39 -0.99
CA MET A 62 -7.48 -6.29 0.14
C MET A 62 -7.74 -5.52 1.43
N GLY A 63 -8.70 -6.00 2.22
CA GLY A 63 -9.04 -5.43 3.51
C GLY A 63 -7.91 -5.53 4.54
N ILE A 64 -7.61 -4.41 5.18
CA ILE A 64 -6.72 -4.34 6.35
C ILE A 64 -7.60 -4.16 7.59
N TYR A 65 -7.68 -5.17 8.43
CA TYR A 65 -8.34 -5.11 9.72
C TYR A 65 -7.40 -4.59 10.79
N TYR A 66 -7.73 -3.44 11.37
CA TYR A 66 -6.94 -2.73 12.38
C TYR A 66 -7.58 -2.74 13.77
N GLU A 67 -8.88 -2.97 13.86
CA GLU A 67 -9.69 -3.14 15.07
C GLU A 67 -10.78 -4.21 14.84
N PRO A 68 -11.06 -5.07 15.84
CA PRO A 68 -12.01 -6.17 15.67
C PRO A 68 -13.44 -5.73 15.36
N ASP A 69 -13.86 -4.59 15.90
CA ASP A 69 -15.24 -4.08 15.79
C ASP A 69 -15.37 -2.97 14.73
N GLN A 70 -14.34 -2.74 13.92
CA GLN A 70 -14.36 -1.75 12.86
C GLN A 70 -14.31 -2.41 11.47
N PRO A 71 -14.92 -1.81 10.47
CA PRO A 71 -14.77 -2.29 9.11
C PRO A 71 -13.32 -2.20 8.65
N ALA A 72 -12.91 -3.11 7.78
CA ALA A 72 -11.60 -3.05 7.16
C ALA A 72 -11.42 -1.75 6.36
N ILE A 73 -10.19 -1.23 6.31
CA ILE A 73 -9.82 -0.27 5.30
C ILE A 73 -9.23 -1.00 4.09
N VAL A 74 -9.67 -0.61 2.91
CA VAL A 74 -9.24 -1.23 1.65
C VAL A 74 -8.48 -0.21 0.82
N PRO A 75 -7.14 -0.22 0.82
CA PRO A 75 -6.33 0.53 -0.13
C PRO A 75 -6.29 -0.17 -1.48
N ASP A 76 -6.06 0.56 -2.57
CA ASP A 76 -5.83 -0.06 -3.89
C ASP A 76 -4.61 -1.00 -3.87
N ALA A 77 -3.59 -0.68 -3.07
CA ALA A 77 -2.52 -1.62 -2.72
C ALA A 77 -1.81 -1.26 -1.41
N PHE A 78 -1.14 -2.27 -0.83
CA PHE A 78 -0.22 -2.05 0.29
C PHE A 78 0.96 -3.02 0.23
N LEU A 79 2.06 -2.64 0.85
CA LEU A 79 3.24 -3.48 1.05
C LEU A 79 3.48 -3.68 2.54
N ALA A 80 3.65 -4.92 2.98
CA ALA A 80 4.12 -5.28 4.30
C ALA A 80 5.48 -5.98 4.22
N LEU A 81 6.35 -5.73 5.18
CA LEU A 81 7.67 -6.36 5.31
C LEU A 81 7.77 -7.05 6.67
N GLY A 82 8.56 -8.12 6.73
CA GLY A 82 8.75 -8.91 7.96
C GLY A 82 7.56 -9.82 8.25
N VAL A 83 6.79 -10.18 7.24
CA VAL A 83 5.65 -11.10 7.30
C VAL A 83 5.92 -12.32 6.42
N GLU A 84 5.31 -13.45 6.73
CA GLU A 84 5.38 -14.61 5.86
C GLU A 84 4.77 -14.33 4.49
N ARG A 85 5.51 -14.63 3.43
CA ARG A 85 5.07 -14.47 2.04
C ARG A 85 3.85 -15.35 1.72
N ILE A 86 3.89 -16.56 2.21
CA ILE A 86 2.87 -17.60 1.97
C ILE A 86 2.47 -18.16 3.33
N ILE A 87 1.18 -18.13 3.63
CA ILE A 87 0.61 -18.65 4.86
C ILE A 87 -0.34 -19.82 4.55
N ASN A 88 -0.44 -20.78 5.47
CA ASN A 88 -1.34 -21.93 5.38
C ASN A 88 -1.34 -22.56 3.97
N ASP A 89 -2.51 -22.66 3.35
CA ASP A 89 -2.69 -23.20 1.98
C ASP A 89 -2.35 -22.20 0.87
N GLY A 90 -1.63 -21.11 1.21
CA GLY A 90 -1.14 -20.12 0.26
C GLY A 90 -2.06 -18.93 0.00
N LEU A 91 -3.22 -18.87 0.63
CA LEU A 91 -4.20 -17.77 0.45
C LEU A 91 -4.40 -16.98 1.73
N ARG A 92 -4.18 -15.67 1.65
CA ARG A 92 -4.52 -14.71 2.69
C ARG A 92 -5.86 -14.07 2.34
N LEU A 93 -6.88 -14.29 3.17
CA LEU A 93 -8.23 -13.79 2.94
C LEU A 93 -8.31 -12.27 3.20
N SER A 94 -7.66 -11.82 4.27
CA SER A 94 -7.56 -10.42 4.67
C SER A 94 -6.23 -10.18 5.37
N TYR A 95 -5.81 -8.92 5.49
CA TYR A 95 -4.64 -8.54 6.26
C TYR A 95 -5.06 -8.13 7.67
N VAL A 96 -4.86 -9.00 8.63
CA VAL A 96 -5.35 -8.84 10.01
C VAL A 96 -4.20 -8.46 10.93
N LEU A 97 -4.18 -7.20 11.44
CA LEU A 97 -3.02 -6.65 12.15
C LEU A 97 -2.67 -7.39 13.45
N TRP A 98 -3.63 -8.04 14.09
CA TRP A 98 -3.35 -8.83 15.30
C TRP A 98 -2.89 -10.26 15.03
N GLU A 99 -3.02 -10.76 13.79
CA GLU A 99 -2.43 -12.02 13.33
C GLU A 99 -1.05 -11.80 12.73
N GLU A 100 -0.89 -10.79 11.88
CA GLU A 100 0.36 -10.49 11.19
C GLU A 100 1.41 -9.82 12.08
N GLU A 101 1.00 -9.16 13.18
CA GLU A 101 1.84 -8.41 14.12
C GLU A 101 2.72 -7.33 13.47
N GLN A 102 2.48 -7.04 12.19
CA GLN A 102 3.19 -6.06 11.38
C GLN A 102 2.22 -5.11 10.70
N LEU A 103 2.55 -3.82 10.70
CA LEU A 103 1.86 -2.83 9.88
C LEU A 103 2.37 -2.89 8.45
N PRO A 104 1.51 -2.65 7.45
CA PRO A 104 2.00 -2.29 6.13
C PRO A 104 2.98 -1.12 6.23
N ILE A 105 4.10 -1.23 5.53
CA ILE A 105 5.09 -0.16 5.47
C ILE A 105 4.69 0.92 4.46
N LEU A 106 3.87 0.57 3.48
CA LEU A 106 3.42 1.45 2.41
C LEU A 106 1.97 1.13 2.05
N THR A 107 1.17 2.17 1.82
CA THR A 107 -0.12 2.10 1.14
C THR A 107 -0.12 2.96 -0.11
N LEU A 108 -0.86 2.51 -1.13
CA LEU A 108 -1.02 3.20 -2.42
C LEU A 108 -2.51 3.41 -2.70
N GLU A 109 -2.85 4.62 -3.14
CA GLU A 109 -4.17 4.97 -3.66
C GLU A 109 -4.06 5.48 -5.10
N VAL A 110 -4.88 4.92 -5.97
CA VAL A 110 -5.03 5.32 -7.37
C VAL A 110 -6.34 6.10 -7.49
N VAL A 111 -6.24 7.41 -7.60
CA VAL A 111 -7.42 8.28 -7.59
C VAL A 111 -8.29 8.03 -8.80
N SER A 112 -9.55 7.71 -8.56
CA SER A 112 -10.58 7.58 -9.59
C SER A 112 -11.12 8.95 -10.05
N ARG A 113 -12.05 8.96 -11.01
CA ARG A 113 -12.74 10.22 -11.40
C ARG A 113 -13.57 10.79 -10.27
N LYS A 114 -14.02 9.96 -9.35
CA LYS A 114 -14.72 10.39 -8.13
C LYS A 114 -13.69 10.39 -6.99
N TYR A 115 -13.33 11.58 -6.55
CA TYR A 115 -12.47 11.78 -5.39
C TYR A 115 -13.09 11.14 -4.13
N ARG A 116 -12.32 10.33 -3.41
CA ARG A 116 -12.76 9.59 -2.22
C ARG A 116 -11.83 9.85 -1.01
N ASN A 117 -11.54 11.13 -0.75
CA ASN A 117 -10.77 11.57 0.42
C ASN A 117 -9.30 11.09 0.49
N GLU A 118 -8.69 10.70 -0.65
CA GLU A 118 -7.30 10.21 -0.71
C GLU A 118 -6.28 11.26 -0.23
N TYR A 119 -6.62 12.55 -0.33
CA TYR A 119 -5.76 13.66 0.11
C TYR A 119 -6.09 14.21 1.50
N SER A 120 -7.13 13.70 2.14
CA SER A 120 -7.62 14.14 3.45
C SER A 120 -7.80 12.96 4.41
N ASP A 121 -9.02 12.50 4.61
CA ASP A 121 -9.38 11.53 5.65
C ASP A 121 -8.60 10.22 5.56
N LYS A 122 -8.40 9.65 4.34
CA LYS A 122 -7.58 8.45 4.16
C LYS A 122 -6.11 8.70 4.54
N LYS A 123 -5.57 9.84 4.12
CA LYS A 123 -4.19 10.22 4.44
C LYS A 123 -3.98 10.37 5.94
N ASP A 124 -4.89 11.06 6.62
CA ASP A 124 -4.83 11.25 8.07
C ASP A 124 -5.01 9.91 8.79
N PHE A 125 -5.93 9.08 8.34
CA PHE A 125 -6.15 7.75 8.88
C PHE A 125 -4.90 6.85 8.79
N TYR A 126 -4.23 6.79 7.63
CA TYR A 126 -3.00 6.00 7.48
C TYR A 126 -1.86 6.55 8.34
N ALA A 127 -1.80 7.87 8.55
CA ALA A 127 -0.84 8.47 9.49
C ALA A 127 -1.12 8.06 10.94
N ASP A 128 -2.38 8.07 11.35
CA ASP A 128 -2.82 7.65 12.69
C ASP A 128 -2.54 6.17 12.94
N LEU A 129 -2.70 5.31 11.96
CA LEU A 129 -2.30 3.90 12.04
C LEU A 129 -0.78 3.74 12.17
N GLY A 130 0.00 4.69 11.68
CA GLY A 130 1.47 4.65 11.70
C GLY A 130 2.09 4.00 10.48
N ILE A 131 1.39 3.96 9.35
CA ILE A 131 1.94 3.49 8.06
C ILE A 131 3.01 4.46 7.60
N LEU A 132 4.22 3.94 7.31
CA LEU A 132 5.39 4.79 7.08
C LEU A 132 5.32 5.57 5.77
N TYR A 133 4.86 4.94 4.69
CA TYR A 133 4.78 5.55 3.37
C TYR A 133 3.36 5.56 2.84
N TYR A 134 2.97 6.70 2.30
CA TYR A 134 1.71 6.86 1.61
C TYR A 134 1.93 7.37 0.20
N VAL A 135 1.42 6.65 -0.78
CA VAL A 135 1.60 6.95 -2.21
C VAL A 135 0.25 7.27 -2.82
N ILE A 136 0.17 8.36 -3.56
CA ILE A 136 -1.03 8.75 -4.32
C ILE A 136 -0.65 8.85 -5.79
N TYR A 137 -1.37 8.14 -6.65
CA TYR A 137 -1.31 8.30 -8.08
C TYR A 137 -2.64 8.84 -8.62
N ASN A 138 -2.62 10.05 -9.21
CA ASN A 138 -3.80 10.71 -9.77
C ASN A 138 -3.63 11.02 -11.25
N PRO A 139 -4.04 10.12 -12.14
CA PRO A 139 -3.88 10.27 -13.58
C PRO A 139 -4.72 11.41 -14.18
N TYR A 140 -5.67 11.95 -13.43
CA TYR A 140 -6.58 13.02 -13.88
C TYR A 140 -6.05 14.41 -13.57
N ARG A 141 -4.99 14.55 -12.79
CA ARG A 141 -4.39 15.86 -12.48
C ARG A 141 -3.58 16.37 -13.67
N ARG A 142 -4.00 17.53 -14.20
CA ARG A 142 -3.33 18.18 -15.34
C ARG A 142 -2.35 19.30 -14.92
N ARG A 143 -2.55 19.92 -13.77
CA ARG A 143 -1.79 21.10 -13.31
C ARG A 143 -0.94 20.85 -12.07
N LEU A 144 -1.12 19.74 -11.39
CA LEU A 144 -0.40 19.31 -10.21
C LEU A 144 0.29 17.98 -10.52
N PRO A 145 1.30 17.56 -9.75
CA PRO A 145 1.90 16.26 -9.93
C PRO A 145 0.85 15.15 -9.91
N SER A 146 0.91 14.25 -10.91
CA SER A 146 0.07 13.05 -10.96
C SER A 146 0.46 12.04 -9.90
N PHE A 147 1.69 12.15 -9.38
CA PHE A 147 2.30 11.20 -8.45
C PHE A 147 2.85 11.93 -7.23
N GLU A 148 2.51 11.46 -6.05
CA GLU A 148 2.95 12.01 -4.78
C GLU A 148 3.30 10.88 -3.81
N VAL A 149 4.44 11.02 -3.13
CA VAL A 149 4.90 10.10 -2.10
C VAL A 149 5.07 10.88 -0.81
N TYR A 150 4.56 10.33 0.26
CA TYR A 150 4.64 10.90 1.59
C TYR A 150 5.35 9.93 2.54
N LYS A 151 6.10 10.46 3.49
CA LYS A 151 6.69 9.72 4.60
C LYS A 151 6.14 10.25 5.91
N LEU A 152 5.82 9.34 6.81
CA LEU A 152 5.36 9.67 8.16
C LEU A 152 6.53 10.22 8.99
N VAL A 153 6.37 11.43 9.51
CA VAL A 153 7.30 12.10 10.41
C VAL A 153 6.53 12.49 11.66
N GLY A 154 6.88 11.87 12.79
CA GLY A 154 6.06 11.99 13.99
C GLY A 154 4.67 11.38 13.78
N ASN A 155 3.66 12.23 13.68
CA ASN A 155 2.25 11.85 13.51
C ASN A 155 1.60 12.45 12.25
N HIS A 156 2.38 12.97 11.31
CA HIS A 156 1.85 13.55 10.07
C HIS A 156 2.72 13.17 8.88
N TYR A 157 2.12 13.20 7.69
CA TYR A 157 2.82 12.91 6.45
C TYR A 157 3.50 14.15 5.88
N GLU A 158 4.81 14.05 5.66
CA GLU A 158 5.60 15.01 4.88
C GLU A 158 5.81 14.49 3.47
N LYS A 159 5.61 15.38 2.48
CA LYS A 159 5.80 15.03 1.08
C LYS A 159 7.27 14.86 0.76
N LEU A 160 7.63 13.69 0.23
CA LEU A 160 8.96 13.45 -0.32
C LEU A 160 9.11 14.10 -1.70
N GLN A 161 10.32 14.55 -2.00
CA GLN A 161 10.67 15.14 -3.28
C GLN A 161 11.92 14.44 -3.83
N GLY A 162 11.85 14.00 -5.08
CA GLY A 162 13.06 13.63 -5.85
C GLY A 162 13.88 14.86 -6.20
N LYS A 163 15.13 14.68 -6.61
CA LYS A 163 16.01 15.79 -7.09
C LYS A 163 15.43 16.46 -8.34
N SER A 164 14.61 15.75 -9.10
CA SER A 164 13.83 16.28 -10.21
C SER A 164 12.41 15.69 -10.20
N LYS A 165 11.49 16.28 -10.98
CA LYS A 165 10.09 15.79 -11.07
C LYS A 165 9.95 14.39 -11.69
N GLN A 166 10.97 13.90 -12.37
CA GLN A 166 10.97 12.62 -13.10
C GLN A 166 11.83 11.56 -12.39
N GLU A 167 12.59 11.96 -11.35
CA GLU A 167 13.45 11.02 -10.64
C GLU A 167 12.62 10.16 -9.67
N PRO A 168 12.79 8.83 -9.69
CA PRO A 168 12.15 7.95 -8.71
C PRO A 168 12.54 8.34 -7.28
N ILE A 169 11.60 8.24 -6.37
CA ILE A 169 11.78 8.58 -4.97
C ILE A 169 12.29 7.35 -4.22
N TRP A 170 13.51 7.45 -3.68
CA TRP A 170 14.12 6.38 -2.89
C TRP A 170 13.43 6.21 -1.54
N LEU A 171 13.10 4.98 -1.19
CA LEU A 171 12.43 4.57 0.06
C LEU A 171 13.39 3.68 0.87
N PRO A 172 14.23 4.26 1.74
CA PRO A 172 15.33 3.56 2.40
C PRO A 172 14.91 2.31 3.15
N GLU A 173 13.77 2.35 3.85
CA GLU A 173 13.26 1.25 4.67
C GLU A 173 12.72 0.08 3.83
N ILE A 174 12.42 0.33 2.55
CA ILE A 174 12.00 -0.71 1.58
C ILE A 174 13.22 -1.19 0.78
N GLY A 175 14.20 -0.32 0.56
CA GLY A 175 15.38 -0.61 -0.25
C GLY A 175 15.13 -0.53 -1.77
N LEU A 176 14.07 0.16 -2.18
CA LEU A 176 13.69 0.42 -3.58
C LEU A 176 13.29 1.88 -3.74
N ALA A 177 13.32 2.36 -4.97
CA ALA A 177 12.67 3.61 -5.32
C ALA A 177 11.34 3.36 -6.01
N ILE A 178 10.44 4.33 -5.96
CA ILE A 178 9.15 4.32 -6.66
C ILE A 178 9.01 5.59 -7.49
N GLY A 179 8.50 5.48 -8.70
CA GLY A 179 8.37 6.63 -9.59
C GLY A 179 7.43 6.36 -10.75
N VAL A 180 7.22 7.39 -11.57
CA VAL A 180 6.35 7.32 -12.76
C VAL A 180 7.19 7.47 -14.02
N GLU A 181 6.86 6.65 -15.01
CA GLU A 181 7.49 6.67 -16.32
C GLU A 181 6.48 6.31 -17.39
N HIS A 182 6.63 6.93 -18.57
CA HIS A 182 5.81 6.57 -19.73
C HIS A 182 6.24 5.21 -20.28
N GLY A 183 5.31 4.30 -20.43
CA GLY A 183 5.60 2.94 -20.91
C GLY A 183 4.36 2.23 -21.41
N ASN A 184 4.58 1.01 -21.90
CA ASN A 184 3.52 0.12 -22.36
C ASN A 184 3.36 -1.05 -21.37
N TYR A 185 2.14 -1.23 -20.87
CA TYR A 185 1.77 -2.39 -20.08
C TYR A 185 0.46 -2.97 -20.63
N GLN A 186 0.46 -4.24 -20.96
CA GLN A 186 -0.68 -4.95 -21.58
C GLN A 186 -1.26 -4.24 -22.81
N GLY A 187 -0.39 -3.62 -23.65
CA GLY A 187 -0.80 -2.90 -24.85
C GLY A 187 -1.31 -1.47 -24.60
N ILE A 188 -1.31 -1.02 -23.35
CA ILE A 188 -1.77 0.32 -22.97
C ILE A 188 -0.57 1.23 -22.77
N GLU A 189 -0.43 2.24 -23.63
CA GLU A 189 0.62 3.26 -23.58
C GLU A 189 0.19 4.45 -22.74
N ARG A 190 0.88 4.65 -21.59
CA ARG A 190 0.62 5.75 -20.68
C ARG A 190 1.73 5.91 -19.65
N GLU A 191 1.60 6.89 -18.75
CA GLU A 191 2.36 6.97 -17.51
C GLU A 191 1.92 5.86 -16.57
N TRP A 192 2.89 5.05 -16.09
CA TRP A 192 2.72 3.99 -15.11
C TRP A 192 3.61 4.24 -13.90
N VAL A 193 3.27 3.68 -12.76
CA VAL A 193 4.12 3.66 -11.57
C VAL A 193 4.96 2.39 -11.59
N TYR A 194 6.25 2.52 -11.31
CA TYR A 194 7.21 1.40 -11.27
C TYR A 194 8.06 1.44 -10.00
N TRP A 195 8.52 0.25 -9.62
CA TRP A 195 9.65 0.09 -8.71
C TRP A 195 10.95 0.21 -9.47
N TYR A 196 11.97 0.72 -8.77
CA TYR A 196 13.33 0.83 -9.29
C TYR A 196 14.32 0.33 -8.24
N ASN A 197 15.36 -0.39 -8.68
CA ASN A 197 16.46 -0.80 -7.82
C ASN A 197 17.42 0.38 -7.53
N ALA A 198 18.48 0.10 -6.74
CA ALA A 198 19.47 1.12 -6.41
C ALA A 198 20.29 1.64 -7.61
N SER A 199 20.31 0.88 -8.72
CA SER A 199 20.97 1.30 -9.97
C SER A 199 20.06 2.15 -10.86
N GLY A 200 18.77 2.27 -10.51
CA GLY A 200 17.76 2.98 -11.28
C GLY A 200 17.10 2.12 -12.37
N ASP A 201 17.29 0.80 -12.34
CA ASP A 201 16.63 -0.14 -13.25
C ASP A 201 15.28 -0.56 -12.67
N ARG A 202 14.28 -0.75 -13.52
CA ARG A 202 12.94 -1.21 -13.20
C ARG A 202 12.75 -2.70 -13.45
#